data_542ed8f859d9e0c384c81e5ad21abad9
#
_entry.id   542ed8f859d9e0c384c81e5ad21abad9
#
_cell.length_a   1.000
_cell.length_b   1.000
_cell.length_c   1.000
_cell.angle_alpha   90.00
_cell.angle_beta   90.00
_cell.angle_gamma   90.00
#
_symmetry.space_group_name_H-M   'P 1'
#
loop_
_entity.id
_entity.type
_entity.pdbx_description
1 polymer ?
#
loop_
_entity_poly.entity_id
_entity_poly.type
_entity_poly.pdbx_seq_one_letter_code
_entity_poly.pdbx_strand_id
1 'polypeptide(L)'
;YQDTAGALRTLVYDPAAKILFSGDIGAALLPEHHQEIFVKDFAQHVRYMEGFHRRWMPSNEAKAKWIARVRQLDVRLMCPQHGAIFRDEDVTRFLSWFDALEVGSAVRVQAAGITQGEAERAAS
;
A
#
# COMPACT_ATOMS: atom_id res chain seq x y z
N TYR A 1 0.65 -9.30 -13.29
CA TYR A 1 0.93 -10.07 -12.06
C TYR A 1 -0.36 -10.54 -11.40
N GLN A 2 -0.35 -11.75 -10.92
CA GLN A 2 -1.49 -12.31 -10.24
C GLN A 2 -1.02 -13.13 -9.04
N ASP A 3 -1.62 -12.93 -7.89
CA ASP A 3 -1.29 -13.69 -6.71
C ASP A 3 -2.28 -14.85 -6.49
N THR A 4 -1.87 -15.80 -5.67
CA THR A 4 -2.67 -17.00 -5.40
C THR A 4 -3.81 -16.75 -4.43
N ALA A 5 -3.72 -15.71 -3.62
CA ALA A 5 -4.77 -15.35 -2.68
C ALA A 5 -5.88 -14.51 -3.32
N GLY A 6 -5.65 -14.01 -4.51
CA GLY A 6 -6.60 -13.18 -5.22
C GLY A 6 -6.61 -11.71 -4.81
N ALA A 7 -5.81 -11.32 -3.83
CA ALA A 7 -5.76 -9.95 -3.35
C ALA A 7 -4.92 -9.03 -4.24
N LEU A 8 -3.79 -9.53 -4.72
CA LEU A 8 -2.88 -8.81 -5.63
C LEU A 8 -3.03 -9.36 -7.04
N ARG A 9 -4.24 -9.40 -7.50
CA ARG A 9 -4.58 -10.13 -8.73
C ARG A 9 -3.88 -9.63 -9.96
N THR A 10 -3.79 -8.32 -10.11
CA THR A 10 -3.36 -7.75 -11.37
C THR A 10 -2.37 -6.62 -11.11
N LEU A 11 -1.23 -6.75 -11.75
CA LEU A 11 -0.27 -5.66 -11.84
C LEU A 11 -0.17 -5.30 -13.32
N VAL A 12 -0.60 -4.11 -13.66
CA VAL A 12 -0.57 -3.61 -15.03
C VAL A 12 0.44 -2.48 -15.12
N TYR A 13 1.41 -2.65 -16.02
CA TYR A 13 2.48 -1.68 -16.17
C TYR A 13 2.67 -1.32 -17.64
N ASP A 14 2.74 -0.02 -17.90
CA ASP A 14 3.02 0.51 -19.24
C ASP A 14 4.50 0.91 -19.30
N PRO A 15 5.34 0.13 -19.97
CA PRO A 15 6.78 0.42 -20.01
C PRO A 15 7.14 1.65 -20.84
N ALA A 16 6.31 2.03 -21.79
CA ALA A 16 6.56 3.22 -22.60
C ALA A 16 6.32 4.50 -21.81
N ALA A 17 5.22 4.55 -21.07
CA ALA A 17 4.85 5.70 -20.26
C ALA A 17 5.41 5.62 -18.83
N LYS A 18 5.90 4.44 -18.41
CA LYS A 18 6.40 4.17 -17.06
C LYS A 18 5.32 4.39 -16.00
N ILE A 19 4.13 3.92 -16.30
CA ILE A 19 2.96 4.04 -15.43
C ILE A 19 2.59 2.66 -14.90
N LEU A 20 2.49 2.55 -13.59
CA LEU A 20 2.00 1.38 -12.90
C LEU A 20 0.55 1.63 -12.46
N PHE A 21 -0.35 0.77 -12.91
CA PHE A 21 -1.74 0.79 -12.44
C PHE A 21 -1.83 -0.24 -11.33
N SER A 22 -1.83 0.24 -10.11
CA SER A 22 -1.60 -0.61 -8.93
C SER A 22 -2.88 -1.17 -8.30
N GLY A 23 -4.04 -0.89 -8.88
CA GLY A 23 -5.30 -1.36 -8.32
C GLY A 23 -5.54 -0.79 -6.93
N ASP A 24 -5.78 -1.66 -5.96
CA ASP A 24 -6.05 -1.22 -4.59
C ASP A 24 -4.78 -0.88 -3.81
N ILE A 25 -3.62 -1.26 -4.30
CA ILE A 25 -2.37 -0.91 -3.62
C ILE A 25 -2.09 0.57 -3.83
N GLY A 26 -1.91 1.30 -2.75
CA GLY A 26 -1.78 2.75 -2.79
C GLY A 26 -3.11 3.49 -2.69
N ALA A 27 -4.22 2.76 -2.63
CA ALA A 27 -5.54 3.37 -2.51
C ALA A 27 -5.69 4.13 -1.20
N ALA A 28 -6.41 5.23 -1.26
CA ALA A 28 -6.66 6.06 -0.10
C ALA A 28 -8.12 6.53 -0.10
N LEU A 29 -8.67 6.68 1.09
CA LEU A 29 -10.00 7.23 1.29
C LEU A 29 -9.85 8.70 1.67
N LEU A 30 -9.86 9.56 0.68
CA LEU A 30 -9.68 10.99 0.90
C LEU A 30 -10.98 11.63 1.37
N PRO A 31 -10.92 12.57 2.32
CA PRO A 31 -12.10 13.34 2.71
C PRO A 31 -12.70 14.07 1.52
N GLU A 32 -14.01 14.28 1.53
CA GLU A 32 -14.71 14.92 0.43
C GLU A 32 -14.15 16.30 0.08
N HIS A 33 -13.74 17.04 1.08
CA HIS A 33 -13.17 18.38 0.90
C HIS A 33 -11.67 18.38 0.60
N HIS A 34 -11.04 17.22 0.51
CA HIS A 34 -9.60 17.11 0.33
C HIS A 34 -9.28 16.13 -0.81
N GLN A 35 -9.90 16.37 -1.95
CA GLN A 35 -9.63 15.59 -3.16
C GLN A 35 -8.46 16.21 -3.90
N GLU A 36 -7.51 15.38 -4.29
CA GLU A 36 -6.34 15.81 -5.05
C GLU A 36 -6.00 14.77 -6.10
N ILE A 37 -5.44 15.21 -7.22
CA ILE A 37 -5.06 14.32 -8.32
C ILE A 37 -3.73 13.64 -7.97
N PHE A 38 -2.77 14.41 -7.47
CA PHE A 38 -1.46 13.92 -7.09
C PHE A 38 -1.24 14.03 -5.59
N VAL A 39 -0.46 13.10 -5.04
CA VAL A 39 -0.02 13.19 -3.65
C VAL A 39 0.85 14.44 -3.52
N LYS A 40 0.49 15.33 -2.60
CA LYS A 40 1.24 16.57 -2.33
C LYS A 40 2.05 16.49 -1.06
N ASP A 41 1.52 15.82 -0.04
CA ASP A 41 2.17 15.62 1.24
C ASP A 41 2.06 14.14 1.59
N PHE A 42 3.13 13.40 1.39
CA PHE A 42 3.11 11.95 1.59
C PHE A 42 2.81 11.59 3.05
N ALA A 43 3.40 12.30 3.99
CA ALA A 43 3.20 12.00 5.41
C ALA A 43 1.73 12.14 5.81
N GLN A 44 1.03 13.14 5.29
CA GLN A 44 -0.39 13.30 5.51
C GLN A 44 -1.19 12.24 4.78
N HIS A 45 -0.80 11.91 3.57
CA HIS A 45 -1.50 10.92 2.73
C HIS A 45 -1.50 9.53 3.36
N VAL A 46 -0.46 9.17 4.09
CA VAL A 46 -0.37 7.90 4.82
C VAL A 46 -1.58 7.71 5.73
N ARG A 47 -2.08 8.77 6.35
CA ARG A 47 -3.24 8.69 7.24
C ARG A 47 -4.48 8.14 6.55
N TYR A 48 -4.60 8.36 5.24
CA TYR A 48 -5.75 7.90 4.46
C TYR A 48 -5.54 6.52 3.85
N MET A 49 -4.33 5.98 3.92
CA MET A 49 -3.97 4.67 3.37
C MET A 49 -3.80 3.58 4.41
N GLU A 50 -3.26 3.93 5.57
CA GLU A 50 -2.70 2.96 6.52
C GLU A 50 -3.71 1.91 6.96
N GLY A 51 -4.88 2.34 7.43
CA GLY A 51 -5.88 1.41 7.94
C GLY A 51 -6.37 0.44 6.88
N PHE A 52 -6.58 0.93 5.68
CA PHE A 52 -7.00 0.10 4.56
C PHE A 52 -5.96 -0.95 4.22
N HIS A 53 -4.70 -0.55 4.09
CA HIS A 53 -3.64 -1.49 3.72
C HIS A 53 -3.37 -2.54 4.78
N ARG A 54 -3.46 -2.16 6.05
CA ARG A 54 -3.30 -3.12 7.15
C ARG A 54 -4.36 -4.22 7.12
N ARG A 55 -5.58 -3.87 6.77
CA ARG A 55 -6.70 -4.83 6.79
C ARG A 55 -6.83 -5.60 5.49
N TRP A 56 -6.54 -4.94 4.37
CA TRP A 56 -6.80 -5.51 3.05
C TRP A 56 -5.74 -6.49 2.58
N MET A 57 -4.48 -6.21 2.87
CA MET A 57 -3.39 -7.09 2.43
C MET A 57 -3.47 -8.44 3.15
N PRO A 58 -3.37 -9.56 2.40
CA PRO A 58 -3.52 -10.87 3.01
C PRO A 58 -2.33 -11.26 3.89
N SER A 59 -1.11 -10.86 3.55
CA SER A 59 0.08 -11.23 4.30
C SER A 59 1.26 -10.32 3.98
N ASN A 60 2.24 -10.32 4.88
CA ASN A 60 3.50 -9.62 4.64
C ASN A 60 4.30 -10.29 3.53
N GLU A 61 4.15 -11.61 3.35
CA GLU A 61 4.82 -12.34 2.27
C GLU A 61 4.31 -11.88 0.90
N ALA A 62 3.00 -11.80 0.72
CA ALA A 62 2.42 -11.31 -0.53
C ALA A 62 2.84 -9.88 -0.81
N LYS A 63 2.86 -9.05 0.21
CA LYS A 63 3.31 -7.66 0.13
C LYS A 63 4.77 -7.58 -0.33
N ALA A 64 5.65 -8.38 0.28
CA ALA A 64 7.07 -8.37 -0.07
C ALA A 64 7.31 -8.80 -1.51
N LYS A 65 6.57 -9.79 -1.99
CA LYS A 65 6.67 -10.24 -3.39
C LYS A 65 6.26 -9.16 -4.36
N TRP A 66 5.19 -8.46 -4.06
CA TRP A 66 4.71 -7.35 -4.89
C TRP A 66 5.75 -6.23 -4.95
N ILE A 67 6.27 -5.82 -3.80
CA ILE A 67 7.26 -4.76 -3.72
C ILE A 67 8.53 -5.13 -4.50
N ALA A 68 9.02 -6.36 -4.32
CA ALA A 68 10.21 -6.81 -5.03
C ALA A 68 10.02 -6.75 -6.55
N ARG A 69 8.84 -7.12 -7.03
CA ARG A 69 8.54 -7.05 -8.46
C ARG A 69 8.49 -5.62 -8.95
N VAL A 70 7.83 -4.74 -8.23
CA VAL A 70 7.70 -3.33 -8.62
C VAL A 70 9.05 -2.63 -8.62
N ARG A 71 9.94 -2.96 -7.68
CA ARG A 71 11.28 -2.37 -7.63
C ARG A 71 12.16 -2.72 -8.83
N GLN A 72 11.78 -3.74 -9.59
CA GLN A 72 12.46 -4.08 -10.84
C GLN A 72 11.97 -3.26 -12.03
N LEU A 73 10.90 -2.50 -11.85
CA LEU A 73 10.31 -1.68 -12.89
C LEU A 73 10.72 -0.22 -12.70
N ASP A 74 10.84 0.50 -13.81
CA ASP A 74 11.05 1.94 -13.78
C ASP A 74 9.69 2.62 -13.75
N VAL A 75 9.22 2.96 -12.56
CA VAL A 75 7.88 3.53 -12.36
C VAL A 75 7.98 5.01 -12.06
N ARG A 76 7.42 5.82 -12.93
CA ARG A 76 7.33 7.27 -12.73
C ARG A 76 5.98 7.70 -12.15
N LEU A 77 4.92 6.98 -12.50
CA LEU A 77 3.59 7.24 -11.97
C LEU A 77 3.01 5.94 -11.44
N MET A 78 2.45 5.98 -10.26
CA MET A 78 1.68 4.86 -9.71
C MET A 78 0.26 5.33 -9.51
N CYS A 79 -0.67 4.72 -10.24
CA CYS A 79 -2.07 5.11 -10.28
C CYS A 79 -2.91 4.05 -9.59
N PRO A 80 -3.27 4.25 -8.32
CA PRO A 80 -4.20 3.36 -7.65
C PRO A 80 -5.62 3.59 -8.13
N GLN A 81 -6.50 2.65 -7.87
CA GLN A 81 -7.89 2.72 -8.29
C GLN A 81 -8.65 3.84 -7.58
N HIS A 82 -8.28 4.14 -6.33
CA HIS A 82 -8.88 5.18 -5.51
C HIS A 82 -7.79 6.01 -4.86
N GLY A 83 -8.06 7.29 -4.68
CA GLY A 83 -7.12 8.21 -4.05
C GLY A 83 -6.27 8.95 -5.05
N ALA A 84 -5.12 9.43 -4.62
CA ALA A 84 -4.25 10.27 -5.42
C ALA A 84 -3.17 9.46 -6.14
N ILE A 85 -2.61 10.04 -7.18
CA ILE A 85 -1.54 9.44 -7.99
C ILE A 85 -0.19 9.77 -7.33
N PHE A 86 0.64 8.75 -7.19
CA PHE A 86 2.03 8.91 -6.73
C PHE A 86 2.92 9.16 -7.94
N ARG A 87 3.78 10.14 -7.84
CA ARG A 87 4.71 10.47 -8.94
C ARG A 87 6.13 10.59 -8.43
N ASP A 88 7.08 10.15 -9.27
CA ASP A 88 8.52 10.28 -9.03
C ASP A 88 8.94 9.78 -7.64
N GLU A 89 9.46 10.65 -6.80
CA GLU A 89 9.96 10.29 -5.48
C GLU A 89 8.87 9.75 -4.55
N ASP A 90 7.61 10.12 -4.76
CA ASP A 90 6.52 9.60 -3.95
C ASP A 90 6.27 8.11 -4.20
N VAL A 91 6.59 7.61 -5.39
CA VAL A 91 6.56 6.17 -5.66
C VAL A 91 7.56 5.46 -4.74
N THR A 92 8.76 5.98 -4.65
CA THR A 92 9.81 5.42 -3.77
C THR A 92 9.41 5.53 -2.30
N ARG A 93 8.85 6.66 -1.89
CA ARG A 93 8.35 6.85 -0.52
C ARG A 93 7.26 5.85 -0.20
N PHE A 94 6.34 5.61 -1.14
CA PHE A 94 5.30 4.62 -0.95
C PHE A 94 5.86 3.23 -0.77
N LEU A 95 6.79 2.82 -1.63
CA LEU A 95 7.38 1.49 -1.53
C LEU A 95 8.09 1.27 -0.19
N SER A 96 8.82 2.27 0.28
CA SER A 96 9.50 2.19 1.57
C SER A 96 8.52 2.12 2.73
N TRP A 97 7.48 2.93 2.70
CA TRP A 97 6.43 2.91 3.71
C TRP A 97 5.70 1.56 3.73
N PHE A 98 5.33 1.08 2.55
CA PHE A 98 4.58 -0.16 2.41
C PHE A 98 5.42 -1.37 2.86
N ASP A 99 6.70 -1.35 2.54
CA ASP A 99 7.61 -2.41 2.95
C ASP A 99 7.73 -2.51 4.48
N ALA A 100 7.72 -1.37 5.16
CA ALA A 100 7.80 -1.31 6.62
C ALA A 100 6.49 -1.63 7.32
N LEU A 101 5.35 -1.57 6.60
CA LEU A 101 4.03 -1.76 7.19
C LEU A 101 3.77 -3.25 7.44
N GLU A 102 3.35 -3.59 8.65
CA GLU A 102 2.88 -4.95 8.93
C GLU A 102 1.38 -5.06 8.63
N VAL A 103 1.01 -6.10 7.89
CA VAL A 103 -0.34 -6.24 7.34
C VAL A 103 -0.92 -7.64 7.57
N GLY A 104 -2.24 -7.73 7.42
CA GLY A 104 -2.95 -8.99 7.31
C GLY A 104 -2.80 -9.91 8.51
N SER A 105 -2.57 -11.18 8.23
CA SER A 105 -2.49 -12.21 9.27
C SER A 105 -1.31 -12.02 10.21
N ALA A 106 -0.23 -11.39 9.76
CA ALA A 106 0.92 -11.12 10.64
C ALA A 106 0.55 -10.21 11.79
N VAL A 107 -0.26 -9.20 11.54
CA VAL A 107 -0.75 -8.30 12.60
C VAL A 107 -1.63 -9.06 13.58
N ARG A 108 -2.52 -9.91 13.07
CA ARG A 108 -3.40 -10.71 13.92
C ARG A 108 -2.63 -11.71 14.77
N VAL A 109 -1.65 -12.37 14.19
CA VAL A 109 -0.80 -13.33 14.91
C VAL A 109 -0.02 -12.61 16.02
N GLN A 110 0.54 -11.47 15.72
CA GLN A 110 1.27 -10.67 16.70
C GLN A 110 0.36 -10.24 17.85
N ALA A 111 -0.85 -9.78 17.56
CA ALA A 111 -1.81 -9.39 18.58
C ALA A 111 -2.20 -10.57 19.48
N ALA A 112 -2.35 -11.77 18.91
CA ALA A 112 -2.69 -12.96 19.66
C ALA A 112 -1.54 -13.44 20.56
N GLY A 113 -0.31 -13.07 20.24
CA GLY A 113 0.88 -13.47 20.99
C GLY A 113 1.26 -12.57 22.15
N ILE A 114 0.48 -11.52 22.42
CA ILE A 114 0.77 -10.55 23.48
C ILE A 114 -0.40 -10.45 24.45
N THR A 115 -0.20 -9.78 25.59
CA THR A 115 -1.26 -9.59 26.57
C THR A 115 -2.35 -8.67 26.00
N GLN A 116 -3.52 -8.71 26.64
CA GLN A 116 -4.64 -7.87 26.19
C GLN A 116 -4.26 -6.38 26.19
N GLY A 117 -3.59 -5.91 27.23
CA GLY A 117 -3.18 -4.52 27.31
C GLY A 117 -2.16 -4.15 26.24
N GLU A 118 -1.24 -5.05 25.93
CA GLU A 118 -0.27 -4.83 24.86
C GLU A 118 -0.94 -4.83 23.50
N ALA A 119 -1.90 -5.71 23.27
CA ALA A 119 -2.65 -5.74 22.03
C ALA A 119 -3.43 -4.45 21.81
N GLU A 120 -4.05 -3.93 22.86
CA GLU A 120 -4.79 -2.67 22.79
C GLU A 120 -3.87 -1.50 22.47
N ARG A 121 -2.71 -1.45 23.08
CA ARG A 121 -1.72 -0.40 22.80
C ARG A 121 -1.17 -0.50 21.38
N ALA A 122 -0.95 -1.71 20.89
CA ALA A 122 -0.49 -1.91 19.53
C ALA A 122 -1.55 -1.52 18.49
N ALA A 123 -2.83 -1.68 18.84
CA ALA A 123 -3.93 -1.35 17.93
C ALA A 123 -4.23 0.15 17.88
N SER A 124 -3.85 0.88 18.91
CA SER A 124 -4.08 2.31 18.96
C SER A 124 -2.88 3.08 18.43
#